data_b788ee7c980ca1d4d0cfed557143993c
#
_entry.id   b788ee7c980ca1d4d0cfed557143993c
#
_cell.length_a   1.000
_cell.length_b   1.000
_cell.length_c   1.000
_cell.angle_alpha   90.00
_cell.angle_beta   90.00
_cell.angle_gamma   90.00
#
_symmetry.space_group_name_H-M   'P 1'
#
loop_
_entity.id
_entity.type
_entity.pdbx_description
1 polymer ?
#
loop_
_entity_poly.entity_id
_entity_poly.type
_entity_poly.pdbx_seq_one_letter_code
_entity_poly.pdbx_strand_id
1 'polypeptide(L)'
;MSKKCYQLAHDLTICRILNGMWQVAGGHGYIDYELAMEDMIRYHDAGFTTWDLADIYGPAEDFIGEFRRRLWTHKRKEELDRIQALTKWVPQPGRITRSIVKENIERSLRRMSVNSLDLLQFHWWDYDSPYYMDALKYLSDLRDEGIIKHIGLTNFDTERMQIMKDSDLQIVSNQVQYSIIDRRPEVKMIPFCLDNNISLLAYGSICGGMMSERYLGRTQPSAAELNTLSLRKYKQMIDAWGGWNLFQELLSTLKRIAQKHNASIANIASHYILSKPAVAGVIIGVRLGIVDHRNNNTQVFNFSLDKTDHDDIDAVCTKSNNLFEIIGDCGDEYR
;
A
#
# COMPACT_ATOMS: atom_id res chain seq x y z
N MET A 1 -0.36 16.02 -15.85
CA MET A 1 -0.25 15.76 -14.40
C MET A 1 1.20 15.59 -14.00
N SER A 2 1.58 16.01 -12.80
CA SER A 2 2.93 15.77 -12.26
C SER A 2 3.18 14.25 -12.17
N LYS A 3 4.43 13.80 -12.47
CA LYS A 3 4.82 12.37 -12.26
C LYS A 3 4.59 11.88 -10.81
N LYS A 4 4.43 12.82 -9.86
CA LYS A 4 4.26 12.55 -8.42
C LYS A 4 2.81 12.26 -7.99
N CYS A 5 1.83 12.59 -8.83
CA CYS A 5 0.40 12.46 -8.50
C CYS A 5 -0.34 11.60 -9.53
N TYR A 6 -1.42 10.98 -9.07
CA TYR A 6 -2.31 10.15 -9.88
C TYR A 6 -3.77 10.47 -9.55
N GLN A 7 -4.60 10.62 -10.58
CA GLN A 7 -6.04 10.80 -10.43
C GLN A 7 -6.68 9.45 -10.20
N LEU A 8 -6.97 9.12 -8.94
CA LEU A 8 -7.55 7.82 -8.57
C LEU A 8 -9.05 7.75 -8.85
N ALA A 9 -9.75 8.88 -8.65
CA ALA A 9 -11.15 9.07 -9.01
C ALA A 9 -11.36 10.52 -9.47
N HIS A 10 -12.55 10.86 -9.98
CA HIS A 10 -12.80 12.18 -10.59
C HIS A 10 -12.50 13.36 -9.66
N ASP A 11 -12.63 13.19 -8.35
CA ASP A 11 -12.39 14.20 -7.31
C ASP A 11 -11.30 13.78 -6.30
N LEU A 12 -10.58 12.67 -6.56
CA LEU A 12 -9.54 12.16 -5.67
C LEU A 12 -8.21 12.02 -6.40
N THR A 13 -7.31 12.95 -6.14
CA THR A 13 -5.91 12.88 -6.57
C THR A 13 -5.03 12.46 -5.41
N ILE A 14 -4.19 11.46 -5.61
CA ILE A 14 -3.27 10.92 -4.59
C ILE A 14 -1.82 11.18 -4.96
N CYS A 15 -0.93 11.26 -3.97
CA CYS A 15 0.50 11.13 -4.18
C CYS A 15 0.82 9.68 -4.55
N ARG A 16 1.67 9.45 -5.57
CA ARG A 16 2.00 8.10 -6.03
C ARG A 16 2.92 7.31 -5.08
N ILE A 17 3.54 7.98 -4.10
CA ILE A 17 4.11 7.34 -2.91
C ILE A 17 3.19 7.64 -1.74
N LEU A 18 2.55 6.62 -1.22
CA LEU A 18 1.66 6.71 -0.07
C LEU A 18 2.45 6.39 1.21
N ASN A 19 2.19 7.18 2.25
CA ASN A 19 2.77 6.97 3.57
C ASN A 19 2.04 5.84 4.30
N GLY A 20 2.63 4.64 4.32
CA GLY A 20 2.03 3.48 4.99
C GLY A 20 2.18 3.55 6.51
N MET A 21 1.06 3.48 7.24
CA MET A 21 1.03 3.62 8.69
C MET A 21 0.93 2.29 9.46
N TRP A 22 1.10 1.15 8.81
CA TRP A 22 1.11 -0.14 9.51
C TRP A 22 2.17 -0.21 10.63
N GLN A 23 3.25 0.56 10.49
CA GLN A 23 4.33 0.63 11.48
C GLN A 23 3.88 1.17 12.84
N VAL A 24 2.82 1.99 12.89
CA VAL A 24 2.29 2.52 14.15
C VAL A 24 1.40 1.53 14.91
N ALA A 25 1.07 0.36 14.32
CA ALA A 25 0.27 -0.68 14.96
C ALA A 25 1.01 -1.48 16.05
N GLY A 26 2.26 -1.10 16.42
CA GLY A 26 3.03 -1.71 17.51
C GLY A 26 3.92 -2.90 17.12
N GLY A 27 3.75 -3.48 15.94
CA GLY A 27 4.56 -4.62 15.45
C GLY A 27 5.97 -4.25 14.94
N HIS A 28 6.37 -2.97 15.03
CA HIS A 28 7.62 -2.43 14.47
C HIS A 28 8.43 -1.58 15.45
N GLY A 29 8.13 -1.68 16.75
CA GLY A 29 8.78 -0.94 17.82
C GLY A 29 7.95 0.23 18.35
N TYR A 30 8.47 0.91 19.38
CA TYR A 30 7.84 2.08 19.98
C TYR A 30 7.95 3.30 19.07
N ILE A 31 6.88 4.08 19.00
CA ILE A 31 6.83 5.37 18.30
C ILE A 31 6.49 6.45 19.30
N ASP A 32 7.36 7.45 19.39
CA ASP A 32 7.09 8.67 20.15
C ASP A 32 6.05 9.50 19.43
N TYR A 33 4.98 9.85 20.14
CA TYR A 33 3.84 10.52 19.56
C TYR A 33 4.16 11.93 19.04
N GLU A 34 4.93 12.72 19.82
CA GLU A 34 5.27 14.09 19.43
C GLU A 34 6.21 14.11 18.22
N LEU A 35 7.24 13.27 18.23
CA LEU A 35 8.14 13.14 17.10
C LEU A 35 7.42 12.62 15.85
N ALA A 36 6.44 11.73 16.03
CA ALA A 36 5.62 11.25 14.90
C ALA A 36 4.79 12.37 14.28
N MET A 37 4.18 13.24 15.10
CA MET A 37 3.40 14.37 14.60
C MET A 37 4.28 15.40 13.86
N GLU A 38 5.46 15.68 14.37
CA GLU A 38 6.43 16.53 13.66
C GLU A 38 6.81 15.93 12.30
N ASP A 39 7.07 14.64 12.25
CA ASP A 39 7.40 13.97 10.99
C ASP A 39 6.22 14.00 10.01
N MET A 40 4.99 13.80 10.47
CA MET A 40 3.81 13.92 9.61
C MET A 40 3.72 15.30 8.95
N ILE A 41 3.98 16.37 9.70
CA ILE A 41 4.07 17.75 9.15
C ILE A 41 5.17 17.83 8.09
N ARG A 42 6.36 17.31 8.37
CA ARG A 42 7.51 17.32 7.45
C ARG A 42 7.24 16.51 6.18
N TYR A 43 6.56 15.35 6.28
CA TYR A 43 6.14 14.56 5.10
C TYR A 43 5.14 15.34 4.24
N HIS A 44 4.16 15.95 4.88
CA HIS A 44 3.15 16.77 4.20
C HIS A 44 3.80 17.97 3.47
N ASP A 45 4.70 18.71 4.13
CA ASP A 45 5.42 19.85 3.56
C ASP A 45 6.31 19.45 2.38
N ALA A 46 6.84 18.22 2.39
CA ALA A 46 7.60 17.65 1.28
C ALA A 46 6.70 17.15 0.12
N GLY A 47 5.37 17.23 0.25
CA GLY A 47 4.40 16.85 -0.77
C GLY A 47 3.94 15.40 -0.70
N PHE A 48 4.30 14.64 0.34
CA PHE A 48 3.76 13.30 0.61
C PHE A 48 2.45 13.41 1.40
N THR A 49 1.38 13.79 0.71
CA THR A 49 0.11 14.16 1.33
C THR A 49 -0.86 13.00 1.50
N THR A 50 -0.58 11.83 0.94
CA THR A 50 -1.44 10.65 0.98
C THR A 50 -0.98 9.65 2.02
N TRP A 51 -1.90 9.26 2.91
CA TRP A 51 -1.66 8.37 4.05
C TRP A 51 -2.50 7.11 3.90
N ASP A 52 -1.86 5.94 4.02
CA ASP A 52 -2.52 4.64 4.00
C ASP A 52 -2.62 4.07 5.40
N LEU A 53 -3.83 3.84 5.86
CA LEU A 53 -4.13 3.40 7.23
C LEU A 53 -5.11 2.22 7.24
N ALA A 54 -5.51 1.81 8.46
CA ALA A 54 -6.62 0.89 8.70
C ALA A 54 -7.18 1.11 10.12
N ASP A 55 -8.43 0.74 10.32
CA ASP A 55 -9.11 0.73 11.62
C ASP A 55 -8.39 -0.14 12.67
N ILE A 56 -7.68 -1.20 12.21
CA ILE A 56 -6.90 -2.13 13.04
C ILE A 56 -5.42 -1.73 13.20
N TYR A 57 -4.97 -0.60 12.63
CA TYR A 57 -3.57 -0.16 12.77
C TYR A 57 -3.34 0.66 14.06
N GLY A 58 -3.85 0.18 15.20
CA GLY A 58 -3.69 0.86 16.48
C GLY A 58 -4.17 2.32 16.42
N PRO A 59 -3.32 3.32 16.72
CA PRO A 59 -3.69 4.73 16.74
C PRO A 59 -3.60 5.42 15.38
N ALA A 60 -3.42 4.73 14.26
CA ALA A 60 -3.15 5.36 12.96
C ALA A 60 -4.21 6.39 12.55
N GLU A 61 -5.50 6.08 12.75
CA GLU A 61 -6.59 7.02 12.46
C GLU A 61 -6.60 8.21 13.42
N ASP A 62 -6.28 7.99 14.69
CA ASP A 62 -6.18 9.07 15.69
C ASP A 62 -5.00 10.01 15.37
N PHE A 63 -3.91 9.46 14.81
CA PHE A 63 -2.77 10.27 14.33
C PHE A 63 -3.20 11.22 13.21
N ILE A 64 -4.02 10.78 12.28
CA ILE A 64 -4.58 11.66 11.23
C ILE A 64 -5.46 12.74 11.85
N GLY A 65 -6.31 12.40 12.81
CA GLY A 65 -7.16 13.37 13.48
C GLY A 65 -6.35 14.46 14.21
N GLU A 66 -5.31 14.06 14.94
CA GLU A 66 -4.39 14.99 15.61
C GLU A 66 -3.59 15.83 14.61
N PHE A 67 -3.05 15.22 13.57
CA PHE A 67 -2.34 15.93 12.52
C PHE A 67 -3.19 17.03 11.89
N ARG A 68 -4.47 16.75 11.59
CA ARG A 68 -5.44 17.75 11.10
C ARG A 68 -5.66 18.87 12.11
N ARG A 69 -5.80 18.54 13.41
CA ARG A 69 -5.96 19.55 14.47
C ARG A 69 -4.73 20.45 14.60
N ARG A 70 -3.52 19.92 14.49
CA ARG A 70 -2.28 20.72 14.52
C ARG A 70 -2.17 21.68 13.34
N LEU A 71 -2.48 21.24 12.12
CA LEU A 71 -2.52 22.14 10.96
C LEU A 71 -3.56 23.26 11.16
N TRP A 72 -4.73 22.93 11.68
CA TRP A 72 -5.75 23.93 12.00
C TRP A 72 -5.26 24.98 13.00
N THR A 73 -4.68 24.54 14.12
CA THR A 73 -4.17 25.42 15.19
C THR A 73 -3.01 26.28 14.73
N HIS A 74 -2.17 25.79 13.85
CA HIS A 74 -1.05 26.56 13.27
C HIS A 74 -1.48 27.48 12.12
N LYS A 75 -2.80 27.73 11.96
CA LYS A 75 -3.36 28.59 10.91
C LYS A 75 -3.06 28.10 9.48
N ARG A 76 -2.91 26.80 9.32
CA ARG A 76 -2.67 26.13 8.01
C ARG A 76 -3.93 25.39 7.54
N LYS A 77 -5.08 26.03 7.69
CA LYS A 77 -6.40 25.44 7.39
C LYS A 77 -6.51 25.03 5.91
N GLU A 78 -5.93 25.81 5.02
CA GLU A 78 -5.89 25.55 3.57
C GLU A 78 -5.11 24.28 3.20
N GLU A 79 -4.28 23.77 4.11
CA GLU A 79 -3.54 22.54 3.90
C GLU A 79 -4.38 21.28 4.18
N LEU A 80 -5.53 21.42 4.87
CA LEU A 80 -6.38 20.30 5.24
C LEU A 80 -6.94 19.56 4.02
N ASP A 81 -7.25 20.29 2.95
CA ASP A 81 -7.80 19.73 1.71
C ASP A 81 -6.74 18.97 0.90
N ARG A 82 -5.47 19.15 1.25
CA ARG A 82 -4.35 18.42 0.65
C ARG A 82 -4.08 17.07 1.32
N ILE A 83 -4.71 16.77 2.45
CA ILE A 83 -4.54 15.49 3.15
C ILE A 83 -5.51 14.47 2.57
N GLN A 84 -4.99 13.43 1.93
CA GLN A 84 -5.75 12.23 1.57
C GLN A 84 -5.44 11.14 2.59
N ALA A 85 -6.45 10.69 3.31
CA ALA A 85 -6.33 9.64 4.31
C ALA A 85 -7.18 8.43 3.88
N LEU A 86 -6.51 7.42 3.34
CA LEU A 86 -7.13 6.23 2.78
C LEU A 86 -7.16 5.14 3.86
N THR A 87 -8.26 5.07 4.62
CA THR A 87 -8.37 4.07 5.68
C THR A 87 -8.95 2.76 5.16
N LYS A 88 -8.75 1.69 5.94
CA LYS A 88 -9.34 0.37 5.68
C LYS A 88 -10.33 0.03 6.77
N TRP A 89 -11.38 -0.68 6.39
CA TRP A 89 -12.23 -1.40 7.31
C TRP A 89 -11.97 -2.90 7.18
N VAL A 90 -11.58 -3.53 8.30
CA VAL A 90 -11.16 -4.93 8.36
C VAL A 90 -12.03 -5.66 9.39
N PRO A 91 -13.30 -5.96 9.05
CA PRO A 91 -14.19 -6.65 9.97
C PRO A 91 -13.78 -8.10 10.23
N GLN A 92 -14.22 -8.65 11.36
CA GLN A 92 -14.20 -10.09 11.55
C GLN A 92 -15.19 -10.75 10.58
N PRO A 93 -14.82 -11.85 9.89
CA PRO A 93 -15.74 -12.58 9.03
C PRO A 93 -16.96 -13.06 9.82
N GLY A 94 -18.15 -12.93 9.22
CA GLY A 94 -19.41 -13.30 9.85
C GLY A 94 -20.56 -12.46 9.30
N ARG A 95 -21.74 -12.62 9.88
CA ARG A 95 -22.92 -11.86 9.43
C ARG A 95 -22.72 -10.37 9.64
N ILE A 96 -22.76 -9.62 8.57
CA ILE A 96 -22.67 -8.15 8.57
C ILE A 96 -24.07 -7.55 8.46
N THR A 97 -24.35 -6.52 9.27
CA THR A 97 -25.56 -5.72 9.21
C THR A 97 -25.22 -4.26 8.91
N ARG A 98 -26.18 -3.51 8.38
CA ARG A 98 -26.00 -2.07 8.12
C ARG A 98 -25.60 -1.29 9.37
N SER A 99 -26.10 -1.68 10.55
CA SER A 99 -25.72 -1.05 11.83
C SER A 99 -24.25 -1.26 12.16
N ILE A 100 -23.73 -2.49 11.99
CA ILE A 100 -22.31 -2.81 12.19
C ILE A 100 -21.42 -1.96 11.26
N VAL A 101 -21.78 -1.88 9.98
CA VAL A 101 -21.01 -1.07 9.01
C VAL A 101 -21.02 0.39 9.44
N LYS A 102 -22.19 0.96 9.69
CA LYS A 102 -22.36 2.37 10.07
C LYS A 102 -21.55 2.72 11.32
N GLU A 103 -21.64 1.91 12.38
CA GLU A 103 -20.92 2.16 13.64
C GLU A 103 -19.39 2.18 13.43
N ASN A 104 -18.87 1.25 12.63
CA ASN A 104 -17.42 1.18 12.35
C ASN A 104 -16.96 2.38 11.52
N ILE A 105 -17.71 2.76 10.48
CA ILE A 105 -17.36 3.92 9.65
C ILE A 105 -17.46 5.22 10.47
N GLU A 106 -18.49 5.40 11.27
CA GLU A 106 -18.60 6.56 12.17
C GLU A 106 -17.45 6.63 13.17
N ARG A 107 -16.94 5.50 13.65
CA ARG A 107 -15.76 5.47 14.52
C ARG A 107 -14.52 5.98 13.77
N SER A 108 -14.27 5.54 12.54
CA SER A 108 -13.17 6.03 11.71
C SER A 108 -13.29 7.54 11.43
N LEU A 109 -14.47 8.03 11.10
CA LEU A 109 -14.73 9.46 10.91
C LEU A 109 -14.38 10.29 12.15
N ARG A 110 -14.81 9.84 13.33
CA ARG A 110 -14.50 10.52 14.61
C ARG A 110 -13.00 10.54 14.89
N ARG A 111 -12.32 9.37 14.75
CA ARG A 111 -10.88 9.24 15.00
C ARG A 111 -10.07 10.15 14.06
N MET A 112 -10.42 10.17 12.78
CA MET A 112 -9.73 10.98 11.78
C MET A 112 -10.14 12.45 11.76
N SER A 113 -11.17 12.83 12.53
CA SER A 113 -11.74 14.20 12.59
C SER A 113 -12.18 14.70 11.20
N VAL A 114 -12.98 13.90 10.51
CA VAL A 114 -13.54 14.20 9.17
C VAL A 114 -15.04 13.90 9.12
N ASN A 115 -15.75 14.53 8.19
CA ASN A 115 -17.18 14.30 7.96
C ASN A 115 -17.44 13.23 6.88
N SER A 116 -16.47 12.96 6.03
CA SER A 116 -16.52 11.92 5.00
C SER A 116 -15.16 11.31 4.78
N LEU A 117 -15.11 10.03 4.38
CA LEU A 117 -13.89 9.33 3.99
C LEU A 117 -13.63 9.53 2.48
N ASP A 118 -12.41 9.95 2.11
CA ASP A 118 -12.05 10.10 0.69
C ASP A 118 -12.03 8.75 -0.04
N LEU A 119 -11.46 7.74 0.59
CA LEU A 119 -11.47 6.35 0.13
C LEU A 119 -11.56 5.43 1.35
N LEU A 120 -12.54 4.55 1.35
CA LEU A 120 -12.58 3.41 2.25
C LEU A 120 -12.13 2.16 1.51
N GLN A 121 -11.09 1.48 2.00
CA GLN A 121 -10.59 0.23 1.47
C GLN A 121 -11.16 -0.92 2.29
N PHE A 122 -12.04 -1.71 1.68
CA PHE A 122 -12.66 -2.86 2.35
C PHE A 122 -11.74 -4.07 2.25
N HIS A 123 -11.51 -4.76 3.37
CA HIS A 123 -10.71 -5.97 3.45
C HIS A 123 -11.54 -7.11 4.07
N TRP A 124 -11.52 -8.28 3.46
CA TRP A 124 -12.20 -9.47 3.92
C TRP A 124 -11.25 -10.68 3.94
N TRP A 125 -11.19 -11.39 5.08
CA TRP A 125 -10.21 -12.44 5.30
C TRP A 125 -10.63 -13.83 4.79
N ASP A 126 -11.95 -14.11 4.78
CA ASP A 126 -12.48 -15.46 4.65
C ASP A 126 -13.58 -15.52 3.59
N TYR A 127 -13.27 -16.08 2.44
CA TYR A 127 -14.22 -16.21 1.34
C TYR A 127 -15.26 -17.32 1.52
N ASP A 128 -15.06 -18.25 2.50
CA ASP A 128 -16.08 -19.21 2.89
C ASP A 128 -17.26 -18.52 3.58
N SER A 129 -17.04 -17.32 4.10
CA SER A 129 -18.07 -16.43 4.63
C SER A 129 -18.52 -15.44 3.54
N PRO A 130 -19.70 -15.61 2.92
CA PRO A 130 -20.14 -14.81 1.76
C PRO A 130 -20.61 -13.40 2.11
N TYR A 131 -20.61 -13.01 3.37
CA TYR A 131 -21.17 -11.74 3.86
C TYR A 131 -20.39 -10.49 3.42
N TYR A 132 -19.26 -10.65 2.72
CA TYR A 132 -18.54 -9.52 2.13
C TYR A 132 -19.40 -8.78 1.08
N MET A 133 -20.29 -9.47 0.38
CA MET A 133 -21.21 -8.83 -0.58
C MET A 133 -22.27 -7.97 0.14
N ASP A 134 -22.79 -8.43 1.27
CA ASP A 134 -23.73 -7.62 2.07
C ASP A 134 -23.01 -6.39 2.65
N ALA A 135 -21.78 -6.57 3.14
CA ALA A 135 -20.95 -5.46 3.61
C ALA A 135 -20.75 -4.40 2.52
N LEU A 136 -20.39 -4.81 1.30
CA LEU A 136 -20.17 -3.91 0.17
C LEU A 136 -21.45 -3.16 -0.26
N LYS A 137 -22.62 -3.81 -0.19
CA LYS A 137 -23.90 -3.13 -0.42
C LYS A 137 -24.16 -2.03 0.60
N TYR A 138 -23.95 -2.30 1.90
CA TYR A 138 -24.10 -1.29 2.94
C TYR A 138 -23.05 -0.18 2.84
N LEU A 139 -21.83 -0.49 2.39
CA LEU A 139 -20.81 0.53 2.10
C LEU A 139 -21.22 1.39 0.90
N SER A 140 -21.87 0.81 -0.12
CA SER A 140 -22.42 1.55 -1.25
C SER A 140 -23.55 2.48 -0.84
N ASP A 141 -24.43 2.06 0.09
CA ASP A 141 -25.44 2.94 0.68
C ASP A 141 -24.79 4.16 1.35
N LEU A 142 -23.72 3.95 2.15
CA LEU A 142 -23.00 5.04 2.81
C LEU A 142 -22.25 5.94 1.83
N ARG A 143 -21.81 5.42 0.69
CA ARG A 143 -21.26 6.23 -0.40
C ARG A 143 -22.35 7.12 -1.01
N ASP A 144 -23.53 6.57 -1.27
CA ASP A 144 -24.64 7.31 -1.86
C ASP A 144 -25.19 8.37 -0.88
N GLU A 145 -25.03 8.17 0.43
CA GLU A 145 -25.27 9.14 1.50
C GLU A 145 -24.15 10.20 1.61
N GLY A 146 -23.03 10.07 0.88
CA GLY A 146 -21.88 11.00 0.92
C GLY A 146 -20.96 10.84 2.14
N ILE A 147 -21.14 9.79 2.94
CA ILE A 147 -20.31 9.47 4.12
C ILE A 147 -18.97 8.86 3.68
N ILE A 148 -18.98 8.10 2.60
CA ILE A 148 -17.80 7.58 1.89
C ILE A 148 -17.84 8.18 0.48
N LYS A 149 -16.73 8.74 -0.02
CA LYS A 149 -16.69 9.25 -1.40
C LYS A 149 -16.43 8.10 -2.37
N HIS A 150 -15.44 7.26 -2.08
CA HIS A 150 -15.04 6.14 -2.93
C HIS A 150 -14.81 4.86 -2.14
N ILE A 151 -15.11 3.73 -2.78
CA ILE A 151 -14.84 2.39 -2.24
C ILE A 151 -13.67 1.78 -3.00
N GLY A 152 -12.65 1.36 -2.26
CA GLY A 152 -11.59 0.49 -2.72
C GLY A 152 -11.63 -0.85 -2.00
N LEU A 153 -10.76 -1.73 -2.41
CA LEU A 153 -10.59 -3.07 -1.83
C LEU A 153 -9.17 -3.24 -1.29
N THR A 154 -8.97 -4.26 -0.48
CA THR A 154 -7.65 -4.74 -0.06
C THR A 154 -7.62 -6.25 -0.12
N ASN A 155 -6.64 -6.80 -0.85
CA ASN A 155 -6.37 -8.24 -0.97
C ASN A 155 -7.56 -9.06 -1.51
N PHE A 156 -8.38 -8.50 -2.39
CA PHE A 156 -9.35 -9.26 -3.13
C PHE A 156 -8.73 -9.86 -4.38
N ASP A 157 -9.06 -11.11 -4.67
CA ASP A 157 -8.67 -11.78 -5.89
C ASP A 157 -9.53 -11.33 -7.09
N THR A 158 -9.09 -11.72 -8.27
CA THR A 158 -9.74 -11.32 -9.53
C THR A 158 -11.15 -11.93 -9.66
N GLU A 159 -11.38 -13.15 -9.17
CA GLU A 159 -12.67 -13.82 -9.23
C GLU A 159 -13.73 -13.09 -8.42
N ARG A 160 -13.41 -12.70 -7.17
CA ARG A 160 -14.34 -11.95 -6.31
C ARG A 160 -14.58 -10.54 -6.83
N MET A 161 -13.58 -9.92 -7.43
CA MET A 161 -13.76 -8.62 -8.09
C MET A 161 -14.69 -8.74 -9.32
N GLN A 162 -14.66 -9.85 -10.07
CA GLN A 162 -15.60 -10.09 -11.15
C GLN A 162 -17.04 -10.20 -10.62
N ILE A 163 -17.26 -10.93 -9.51
CA ILE A 163 -18.58 -11.04 -8.88
C ILE A 163 -19.11 -9.66 -8.45
N MET A 164 -18.24 -8.82 -7.89
CA MET A 164 -18.60 -7.45 -7.50
C MET A 164 -19.01 -6.60 -8.70
N LYS A 165 -18.24 -6.69 -9.78
CA LYS A 165 -18.56 -5.99 -11.04
C LYS A 165 -19.91 -6.44 -11.60
N ASP A 166 -20.18 -7.75 -11.65
CA ASP A 166 -21.43 -8.32 -12.17
C ASP A 166 -22.64 -7.93 -11.28
N SER A 167 -22.37 -7.45 -10.06
CA SER A 167 -23.36 -6.91 -9.12
C SER A 167 -23.43 -5.37 -9.12
N ASP A 168 -22.89 -4.70 -10.14
CA ASP A 168 -22.84 -3.24 -10.32
C ASP A 168 -22.18 -2.47 -9.17
N LEU A 169 -21.31 -3.11 -8.38
CA LEU A 169 -20.56 -2.44 -7.32
C LEU A 169 -19.44 -1.60 -7.92
N GLN A 170 -19.43 -0.31 -7.59
CA GLN A 170 -18.43 0.63 -8.08
C GLN A 170 -17.19 0.61 -7.18
N ILE A 171 -16.11 0.04 -7.67
CA ILE A 171 -14.81 -0.06 -7.00
C ILE A 171 -13.78 0.74 -7.78
N VAL A 172 -13.04 1.61 -7.12
CA VAL A 172 -12.03 2.47 -7.78
C VAL A 172 -10.60 1.92 -7.66
N SER A 173 -10.32 1.08 -6.65
CA SER A 173 -8.99 0.53 -6.44
C SER A 173 -9.00 -0.82 -5.73
N ASN A 174 -7.93 -1.61 -5.92
CA ASN A 174 -7.60 -2.75 -5.07
C ASN A 174 -6.16 -2.60 -4.56
N GLN A 175 -5.97 -2.69 -3.25
CA GLN A 175 -4.66 -2.66 -2.63
C GLN A 175 -4.13 -4.09 -2.50
N VAL A 176 -2.99 -4.39 -3.18
CA VAL A 176 -2.44 -5.74 -3.27
C VAL A 176 -0.92 -5.75 -3.05
N GLN A 177 -0.39 -6.90 -2.62
CA GLN A 177 1.04 -7.11 -2.60
C GLN A 177 1.57 -7.14 -4.05
N TYR A 178 2.53 -6.28 -4.34
CA TYR A 178 3.16 -6.22 -5.64
C TYR A 178 4.61 -5.71 -5.52
N SER A 179 5.55 -6.49 -6.01
CA SER A 179 6.98 -6.18 -6.00
C SER A 179 7.69 -6.86 -7.17
N ILE A 180 8.98 -6.62 -7.34
CA ILE A 180 9.78 -7.30 -8.36
C ILE A 180 9.76 -8.82 -8.17
N ILE A 181 9.72 -9.30 -6.92
CA ILE A 181 9.67 -10.75 -6.63
C ILE A 181 8.24 -11.30 -6.60
N ASP A 182 7.23 -10.49 -6.39
CA ASP A 182 5.83 -10.91 -6.37
C ASP A 182 5.07 -10.27 -7.53
N ARG A 183 5.05 -10.96 -8.65
CA ARG A 183 4.41 -10.51 -9.90
C ARG A 183 3.04 -11.15 -10.13
N ARG A 184 2.42 -11.75 -9.11
CA ARG A 184 1.09 -12.36 -9.22
C ARG A 184 0.04 -11.41 -9.82
N PRO A 185 0.05 -10.09 -9.52
CA PRO A 185 -0.89 -9.17 -10.15
C PRO A 185 -0.80 -9.12 -11.69
N GLU A 186 0.36 -9.43 -12.27
CA GLU A 186 0.55 -9.40 -13.73
C GLU A 186 -0.24 -10.50 -14.46
N VAL A 187 -0.65 -11.59 -13.76
CA VAL A 187 -1.28 -12.77 -14.38
C VAL A 187 -2.75 -12.50 -14.73
N LYS A 188 -3.55 -12.04 -13.77
CA LYS A 188 -5.00 -11.79 -13.96
C LYS A 188 -5.42 -10.38 -13.53
N MET A 189 -4.87 -9.88 -12.41
CA MET A 189 -5.35 -8.66 -11.76
C MET A 189 -5.14 -7.42 -12.63
N ILE A 190 -3.95 -7.22 -13.22
CA ILE A 190 -3.68 -6.05 -14.07
C ILE A 190 -4.59 -6.03 -15.32
N PRO A 191 -4.71 -7.11 -16.11
CA PRO A 191 -5.66 -7.14 -17.22
C PRO A 191 -7.08 -6.79 -16.79
N PHE A 192 -7.57 -7.41 -15.71
CA PHE A 192 -8.91 -7.14 -15.18
C PHE A 192 -9.09 -5.67 -14.77
N CYS A 193 -8.10 -5.09 -14.08
CA CYS A 193 -8.14 -3.70 -13.61
C CYS A 193 -8.16 -2.71 -14.78
N LEU A 194 -7.39 -2.96 -15.84
CA LEU A 194 -7.37 -2.13 -17.05
C LEU A 194 -8.74 -2.16 -17.77
N ASP A 195 -9.33 -3.34 -17.92
CA ASP A 195 -10.62 -3.52 -18.59
C ASP A 195 -11.78 -2.87 -17.81
N ASN A 196 -11.60 -2.66 -16.48
CA ASN A 196 -12.64 -2.17 -15.60
C ASN A 196 -12.36 -0.78 -14.98
N ASN A 197 -11.30 -0.08 -15.43
CA ASN A 197 -10.87 1.21 -14.88
C ASN A 197 -10.65 1.19 -13.36
N ILE A 198 -10.12 0.07 -12.83
CA ILE A 198 -9.74 -0.08 -11.43
C ILE A 198 -8.24 0.15 -11.31
N SER A 199 -7.80 0.87 -10.28
CA SER A 199 -6.39 1.13 -10.05
C SER A 199 -5.82 0.23 -8.97
N LEU A 200 -4.52 -0.10 -9.05
CA LEU A 200 -3.81 -0.83 -8.02
C LEU A 200 -3.05 0.11 -7.09
N LEU A 201 -3.14 -0.13 -5.79
CA LEU A 201 -2.29 0.43 -4.76
C LEU A 201 -1.35 -0.69 -4.28
N ALA A 202 -0.07 -0.59 -4.64
CA ALA A 202 0.88 -1.67 -4.42
C ALA A 202 1.58 -1.53 -3.06
N TYR A 203 1.43 -2.51 -2.17
CA TYR A 203 2.26 -2.60 -0.97
C TYR A 203 3.34 -3.67 -1.13
N GLY A 204 4.37 -3.61 -0.28
CA GLY A 204 5.46 -4.58 -0.30
C GLY A 204 6.49 -4.40 -1.41
N SER A 205 6.44 -3.31 -2.18
CA SER A 205 7.34 -3.03 -3.31
C SER A 205 8.83 -3.09 -2.96
N ILE A 206 9.19 -2.84 -1.70
CA ILE A 206 10.57 -2.92 -1.18
C ILE A 206 10.79 -4.09 -0.21
N CYS A 207 9.91 -5.09 -0.19
CA CYS A 207 10.01 -6.29 0.65
C CYS A 207 10.30 -5.98 2.13
N GLY A 208 9.53 -5.05 2.74
CA GLY A 208 9.72 -4.65 4.14
C GLY A 208 11.07 -3.99 4.43
N GLY A 209 11.74 -3.45 3.41
CA GLY A 209 13.07 -2.85 3.49
C GLY A 209 14.21 -3.81 3.15
N MET A 210 13.93 -5.07 2.78
CA MET A 210 14.97 -6.02 2.34
C MET A 210 15.53 -5.66 0.96
N MET A 211 14.74 -5.04 0.06
CA MET A 211 15.25 -4.48 -1.19
C MET A 211 15.98 -3.16 -0.92
N SER A 212 17.17 -3.26 -0.34
CA SER A 212 18.03 -2.11 -0.01
C SER A 212 19.49 -2.52 0.08
N GLU A 213 20.37 -1.53 0.04
CA GLU A 213 21.82 -1.68 0.21
C GLU A 213 22.21 -2.35 1.53
N ARG A 214 21.34 -2.22 2.55
CA ARG A 214 21.56 -2.85 3.86
C ARG A 214 21.71 -4.37 3.76
N TYR A 215 21.01 -5.01 2.84
CA TYR A 215 20.99 -6.48 2.69
C TYR A 215 21.88 -6.99 1.54
N LEU A 216 22.39 -6.10 0.70
CA LEU A 216 23.28 -6.47 -0.39
C LEU A 216 24.60 -7.06 0.15
N GLY A 217 24.99 -8.23 -0.38
CA GLY A 217 26.21 -8.93 0.01
C GLY A 217 26.17 -9.59 1.38
N ARG A 218 25.02 -9.60 2.06
CA ARG A 218 24.89 -10.25 3.37
C ARG A 218 24.46 -11.70 3.26
N THR A 219 24.89 -12.49 4.24
CA THR A 219 24.32 -13.81 4.49
C THR A 219 22.85 -13.72 4.83
N GLN A 220 22.13 -14.80 4.66
CA GLN A 220 20.72 -14.89 5.02
C GLN A 220 20.51 -14.48 6.48
N PRO A 221 19.55 -13.57 6.76
CA PRO A 221 19.28 -13.14 8.11
C PRO A 221 18.76 -14.28 8.98
N SER A 222 19.24 -14.34 10.22
CA SER A 222 18.76 -15.27 11.24
C SER A 222 17.34 -14.89 11.71
N ALA A 223 16.65 -15.82 12.39
CA ALA A 223 15.34 -15.57 12.97
C ALA A 223 15.34 -14.36 13.95
N ALA A 224 16.43 -14.16 14.69
CA ALA A 224 16.59 -13.03 15.61
C ALA A 224 16.69 -11.67 14.90
N GLU A 225 17.28 -11.64 13.71
CA GLU A 225 17.36 -10.43 12.89
C GLU A 225 16.03 -10.08 12.20
N LEU A 226 15.13 -11.06 12.04
CA LEU A 226 13.78 -10.88 11.52
C LEU A 226 12.83 -10.39 12.62
N ASN A 227 13.16 -9.28 13.25
CA ASN A 227 12.52 -8.78 14.47
C ASN A 227 11.22 -8.00 14.25
N THR A 228 10.75 -7.85 13.01
CA THR A 228 9.46 -7.22 12.69
C THR A 228 8.55 -8.17 11.90
N LEU A 229 7.23 -7.93 11.95
CA LEU A 229 6.26 -8.70 11.17
C LEU A 229 6.56 -8.61 9.66
N SER A 230 6.92 -7.43 9.17
CA SER A 230 7.28 -7.23 7.76
C SER A 230 8.49 -8.07 7.34
N LEU A 231 9.57 -8.06 8.12
CA LEU A 231 10.77 -8.82 7.78
C LEU A 231 10.50 -10.32 7.72
N ARG A 232 9.72 -10.85 8.66
CA ARG A 232 9.33 -12.27 8.65
C ARG A 232 8.50 -12.62 7.41
N LYS A 233 7.45 -11.84 7.14
CA LYS A 233 6.59 -12.05 5.98
C LYS A 233 7.38 -12.04 4.66
N TYR A 234 8.16 -10.98 4.42
CA TYR A 234 8.87 -10.85 3.14
C TYR A 234 10.05 -11.82 3.02
N LYS A 235 10.64 -12.28 4.13
CA LYS A 235 11.61 -13.37 4.08
C LYS A 235 10.97 -14.67 3.58
N GLN A 236 9.76 -15.00 4.03
CA GLN A 236 9.01 -16.15 3.53
C GLN A 236 8.71 -16.02 2.03
N MET A 237 8.33 -14.82 1.56
CA MET A 237 8.12 -14.57 0.13
C MET A 237 9.41 -14.74 -0.69
N ILE A 238 10.55 -14.25 -0.18
CA ILE A 238 11.87 -14.44 -0.81
C ILE A 238 12.21 -15.93 -0.89
N ASP A 239 11.94 -16.71 0.15
CA ASP A 239 12.20 -18.16 0.16
C ASP A 239 11.33 -18.89 -0.86
N ALA A 240 10.05 -18.58 -0.93
CA ALA A 240 9.15 -19.14 -1.93
C ALA A 240 9.52 -18.76 -3.36
N TRP A 241 9.99 -17.53 -3.57
CA TRP A 241 10.37 -17.00 -4.89
C TRP A 241 11.62 -17.65 -5.48
N GLY A 242 12.60 -18.08 -4.68
CA GLY A 242 13.84 -18.69 -5.18
C GLY A 242 14.99 -18.64 -4.17
N GLY A 243 14.70 -18.19 -2.96
CA GLY A 243 15.62 -18.18 -1.84
C GLY A 243 16.60 -17.01 -1.85
N TRP A 244 17.45 -17.01 -0.81
CA TRP A 244 18.33 -15.89 -0.52
C TRP A 244 19.40 -15.63 -1.57
N ASN A 245 19.95 -16.69 -2.19
CA ASN A 245 21.00 -16.55 -3.20
C ASN A 245 20.49 -15.84 -4.46
N LEU A 246 19.31 -16.22 -4.95
CA LEU A 246 18.69 -15.55 -6.10
C LEU A 246 18.29 -14.11 -5.73
N PHE A 247 17.84 -13.87 -4.50
CA PHE A 247 17.57 -12.53 -4.01
C PHE A 247 18.82 -11.65 -3.95
N GLN A 248 20.00 -12.20 -3.60
CA GLN A 248 21.28 -11.48 -3.67
C GLN A 248 21.69 -11.14 -5.12
N GLU A 249 21.42 -12.03 -6.07
CA GLU A 249 21.62 -11.75 -7.51
C GLU A 249 20.73 -10.57 -7.94
N LEU A 250 19.45 -10.57 -7.54
CA LEU A 250 18.54 -9.46 -7.79
C LEU A 250 19.04 -8.15 -7.17
N LEU A 251 19.45 -8.16 -5.90
CA LEU A 251 19.99 -6.97 -5.23
C LEU A 251 21.23 -6.42 -5.95
N SER A 252 22.11 -7.29 -6.43
CA SER A 252 23.30 -6.91 -7.19
C SER A 252 22.94 -6.25 -8.52
N THR A 253 21.96 -6.79 -9.23
CA THR A 253 21.40 -6.21 -10.45
C THR A 253 20.78 -4.85 -10.20
N LEU A 254 19.90 -4.75 -9.17
CA LEU A 254 19.27 -3.49 -8.79
C LEU A 254 20.31 -2.44 -8.34
N LYS A 255 21.41 -2.84 -7.69
CA LYS A 255 22.48 -1.92 -7.31
C LYS A 255 23.19 -1.34 -8.53
N ARG A 256 23.46 -2.15 -9.55
CA ARG A 256 24.08 -1.68 -10.81
C ARG A 256 23.15 -0.66 -11.51
N ILE A 257 21.86 -0.95 -11.58
CA ILE A 257 20.86 -0.04 -12.14
C ILE A 257 20.76 1.24 -11.28
N ALA A 258 20.76 1.11 -9.97
CA ALA A 258 20.73 2.23 -9.04
C ALA A 258 21.92 3.19 -9.21
N GLN A 259 23.13 2.64 -9.43
CA GLN A 259 24.32 3.44 -9.74
C GLN A 259 24.18 4.21 -11.05
N LYS A 260 23.65 3.57 -12.11
CA LYS A 260 23.38 4.21 -13.41
C LYS A 260 22.47 5.43 -13.27
N HIS A 261 21.45 5.35 -12.40
CA HIS A 261 20.43 6.40 -12.22
C HIS A 261 20.69 7.34 -11.02
N ASN A 262 21.84 7.19 -10.34
CA ASN A 262 22.13 7.93 -9.09
C ASN A 262 21.00 7.80 -8.05
N ALA A 263 20.52 6.60 -7.85
CA ALA A 263 19.39 6.24 -6.99
C ALA A 263 19.76 5.13 -6.00
N SER A 264 18.84 4.75 -5.12
CA SER A 264 18.98 3.59 -4.24
C SER A 264 18.28 2.36 -4.83
N ILE A 265 18.64 1.15 -4.34
CA ILE A 265 17.95 -0.09 -4.67
C ILE A 265 16.44 0.04 -4.41
N ALA A 266 16.05 0.63 -3.29
CA ALA A 266 14.65 0.85 -2.94
C ALA A 266 13.94 1.79 -3.93
N ASN A 267 14.64 2.81 -4.45
CA ASN A 267 14.08 3.69 -5.47
C ASN A 267 13.82 2.94 -6.79
N ILE A 268 14.77 2.10 -7.22
CA ILE A 268 14.60 1.29 -8.44
C ILE A 268 13.40 0.36 -8.28
N ALA A 269 13.32 -0.37 -7.16
CA ALA A 269 12.21 -1.29 -6.89
C ALA A 269 10.85 -0.58 -6.87
N SER A 270 10.76 0.57 -6.20
CA SER A 270 9.52 1.36 -6.15
C SER A 270 9.16 1.92 -7.52
N HIS A 271 10.13 2.46 -8.27
CA HIS A 271 9.90 3.00 -9.61
C HIS A 271 9.46 1.91 -10.59
N TYR A 272 10.08 0.73 -10.53
CA TYR A 272 9.70 -0.41 -11.36
C TYR A 272 8.22 -0.76 -11.21
N ILE A 273 7.71 -0.81 -9.99
CA ILE A 273 6.29 -1.07 -9.72
C ILE A 273 5.41 0.11 -10.14
N LEU A 274 5.83 1.36 -9.88
CA LEU A 274 5.09 2.54 -10.31
C LEU A 274 4.98 2.67 -11.84
N SER A 275 5.89 2.05 -12.60
CA SER A 275 5.84 2.05 -14.06
C SER A 275 4.88 1.02 -14.66
N LYS A 276 4.37 0.10 -13.85
CA LYS A 276 3.46 -0.97 -14.31
C LYS A 276 2.06 -0.44 -14.61
N PRO A 277 1.39 -1.02 -15.62
CA PRO A 277 0.00 -0.65 -15.92
C PRO A 277 -0.92 -0.81 -14.72
N ALA A 278 -1.99 -0.03 -14.66
CA ALA A 278 -2.97 0.02 -13.58
C ALA A 278 -2.43 0.46 -12.19
N VAL A 279 -1.11 0.61 -11.98
CA VAL A 279 -0.57 1.00 -10.68
C VAL A 279 -0.68 2.52 -10.48
N ALA A 280 -1.57 2.92 -9.58
CA ALA A 280 -1.75 4.31 -9.16
C ALA A 280 -0.66 4.78 -8.21
N GLY A 281 -0.23 3.92 -7.28
CA GLY A 281 0.78 4.27 -6.29
C GLY A 281 1.38 3.08 -5.57
N VAL A 282 2.50 3.32 -4.88
CA VAL A 282 3.16 2.37 -4.00
C VAL A 282 3.08 2.86 -2.55
N ILE A 283 2.85 1.93 -1.63
CA ILE A 283 2.76 2.20 -0.20
C ILE A 283 4.11 1.88 0.43
N ILE A 284 4.77 2.90 0.95
CA ILE A 284 6.05 2.78 1.65
C ILE A 284 5.82 3.05 3.14
N GLY A 285 6.15 2.06 3.97
CA GLY A 285 5.99 2.18 5.41
C GLY A 285 6.81 3.33 5.98
N VAL A 286 6.17 4.20 6.76
CA VAL A 286 6.83 5.32 7.45
C VAL A 286 7.13 4.93 8.89
N ARG A 287 8.36 5.19 9.33
CA ARG A 287 8.80 5.00 10.71
C ARG A 287 8.87 6.34 11.40
N LEU A 288 7.70 6.93 11.61
CA LEU A 288 7.53 8.28 12.16
C LEU A 288 8.31 8.48 13.47
N GLY A 289 9.06 9.57 13.56
CA GLY A 289 9.91 9.89 14.68
C GLY A 289 11.18 9.03 14.81
N ILE A 290 11.43 8.08 13.89
CA ILE A 290 12.56 7.14 13.96
C ILE A 290 13.51 7.29 12.76
N VAL A 291 12.97 7.33 11.54
CA VAL A 291 13.77 7.39 10.30
C VAL A 291 13.09 8.27 9.27
N ASP A 292 13.83 9.21 8.72
CA ASP A 292 13.37 10.07 7.63
C ASP A 292 13.74 9.49 6.26
N HIS A 293 12.72 9.15 5.48
CA HIS A 293 12.87 8.64 4.12
C HIS A 293 12.45 9.63 3.03
N ARG A 294 12.04 10.86 3.37
CA ARG A 294 11.46 11.84 2.43
C ARG A 294 12.39 12.12 1.24
N ASN A 295 13.66 12.45 1.52
CA ASN A 295 14.63 12.76 0.47
C ASN A 295 14.87 11.55 -0.44
N ASN A 296 15.00 10.35 0.13
CA ASN A 296 15.15 9.13 -0.65
C ASN A 296 13.89 8.84 -1.50
N ASN A 297 12.70 8.92 -0.91
CA ASN A 297 11.45 8.66 -1.60
C ASN A 297 11.21 9.65 -2.78
N THR A 298 11.64 10.91 -2.63
CA THR A 298 11.53 11.91 -3.71
C THR A 298 12.34 11.51 -4.94
N GLN A 299 13.45 10.79 -4.79
CA GLN A 299 14.29 10.37 -5.91
C GLN A 299 13.59 9.38 -6.86
N VAL A 300 12.58 8.65 -6.38
CA VAL A 300 11.79 7.72 -7.21
C VAL A 300 11.22 8.38 -8.48
N PHE A 301 10.99 9.69 -8.47
CA PHE A 301 10.42 10.45 -9.58
C PHE A 301 11.45 11.12 -10.49
N ASN A 302 12.74 11.02 -10.16
CA ASN A 302 13.80 11.81 -10.83
C ASN A 302 14.52 11.04 -11.96
N PHE A 303 14.16 9.81 -12.21
CA PHE A 303 14.71 8.98 -13.28
C PHE A 303 13.60 8.21 -14.01
N SER A 304 13.99 7.45 -15.02
CA SER A 304 13.12 6.48 -15.70
C SER A 304 13.97 5.27 -16.06
N LEU A 305 13.45 4.08 -15.84
CA LEU A 305 14.09 2.84 -16.26
C LEU A 305 13.96 2.69 -17.79
N ASP A 306 15.04 2.29 -18.45
CA ASP A 306 15.02 1.98 -19.87
C ASP A 306 14.80 0.47 -20.11
N LYS A 307 14.75 0.09 -21.40
CA LYS A 307 14.55 -1.31 -21.78
C LYS A 307 15.60 -2.24 -21.19
N THR A 308 16.87 -1.83 -21.19
CA THR A 308 17.97 -2.64 -20.65
C THR A 308 17.80 -2.88 -19.15
N ASP A 309 17.38 -1.86 -18.39
CA ASP A 309 17.11 -2.00 -16.96
C ASP A 309 16.00 -3.04 -16.70
N HIS A 310 14.92 -3.00 -17.50
CA HIS A 310 13.85 -3.99 -17.41
C HIS A 310 14.31 -5.38 -17.81
N ASP A 311 15.05 -5.53 -18.92
CA ASP A 311 15.58 -6.81 -19.39
C ASP A 311 16.52 -7.45 -18.34
N ASP A 312 17.36 -6.66 -17.68
CA ASP A 312 18.27 -7.11 -16.62
C ASP A 312 17.50 -7.62 -15.39
N ILE A 313 16.45 -6.92 -14.96
CA ILE A 313 15.60 -7.36 -13.86
C ILE A 313 14.86 -8.64 -14.25
N ASP A 314 14.29 -8.69 -15.44
CA ASP A 314 13.54 -9.83 -15.94
C ASP A 314 14.42 -11.08 -16.08
N ALA A 315 15.68 -10.94 -16.54
CA ALA A 315 16.63 -12.04 -16.62
C ALA A 315 16.91 -12.72 -15.26
N VAL A 316 16.87 -11.99 -14.16
CA VAL A 316 16.96 -12.59 -12.82
C VAL A 316 15.63 -13.24 -12.44
N CYS A 317 14.51 -12.57 -12.68
CA CYS A 317 13.20 -13.06 -12.30
C CYS A 317 12.78 -14.34 -13.04
N THR A 318 13.26 -14.57 -14.28
CA THR A 318 13.00 -15.82 -15.01
C THR A 318 13.59 -17.06 -14.35
N LYS A 319 14.54 -16.90 -13.41
CA LYS A 319 15.14 -18.01 -12.65
C LYS A 319 14.30 -18.39 -11.41
N SER A 320 13.28 -17.60 -11.08
CA SER A 320 12.49 -17.78 -9.87
C SER A 320 11.34 -18.77 -10.06
N ASN A 321 10.80 -19.20 -8.94
CA ASN A 321 9.54 -19.95 -8.92
C ASN A 321 8.36 -19.03 -9.29
N ASN A 322 7.33 -19.61 -9.88
CA ASN A 322 6.08 -18.93 -10.18
C ASN A 322 5.22 -18.83 -8.90
N LEU A 323 5.20 -17.67 -8.26
CA LEU A 323 4.42 -17.48 -7.03
C LEU A 323 2.90 -17.58 -7.26
N PHE A 324 2.41 -17.34 -8.47
CA PHE A 324 1.00 -17.54 -8.77
C PHE A 324 0.59 -19.01 -8.69
N GLU A 325 1.47 -19.94 -9.12
CA GLU A 325 1.23 -21.38 -9.01
C GLU A 325 1.39 -21.89 -7.57
N ILE A 326 2.28 -21.27 -6.78
CA ILE A 326 2.58 -21.71 -5.41
C ILE A 326 1.57 -21.18 -4.39
N ILE A 327 1.14 -19.92 -4.56
CA ILE A 327 0.33 -19.19 -3.57
C ILE A 327 -1.11 -18.98 -4.07
N GLY A 328 -1.29 -18.73 -5.36
CA GLY A 328 -2.57 -18.34 -5.95
C GLY A 328 -2.63 -16.87 -6.37
N ASP A 329 -3.84 -16.33 -6.50
CA ASP A 329 -4.08 -14.94 -6.90
C ASP A 329 -3.76 -13.95 -5.76
N CYS A 330 -3.96 -12.67 -6.01
CA CYS A 330 -3.74 -11.60 -5.03
C CYS A 330 -4.60 -11.83 -3.78
N GLY A 331 -3.97 -11.79 -2.60
CA GLY A 331 -4.64 -11.98 -1.32
C GLY A 331 -4.64 -13.43 -0.81
N ASP A 332 -4.38 -14.43 -1.66
CA ASP A 332 -4.34 -15.84 -1.24
C ASP A 332 -3.22 -16.13 -0.24
N GLU A 333 -2.20 -15.25 -0.16
CA GLU A 333 -1.17 -15.32 0.88
C GLU A 333 -1.69 -15.12 2.30
N TYR A 334 -2.95 -14.78 2.47
CA TYR A 334 -3.63 -14.59 3.77
C TYR A 334 -4.73 -15.60 4.05
N ARG A 335 -4.93 -16.60 3.17
CA ARG A 335 -6.02 -17.57 3.21
C ARG A 335 -5.53 -18.99 3.28
#